data_283be3ac775c5316a3a9d467261ad979
#
_entry.id   283be3ac775c5316a3a9d467261ad979
#
_cell.length_a   1.000
_cell.length_b   1.000
_cell.length_c   1.000
_cell.angle_alpha   90.00
_cell.angle_beta   90.00
_cell.angle_gamma   90.00
#
_symmetry.space_group_name_H-M   'P 1'
#
loop_
_entity.id
_entity.type
_entity.pdbx_description
1 polymer ?
#
loop_
_entity_poly.entity_id
_entity_poly.type
_entity_poly.pdbx_seq_one_letter_code
_entity_poly.pdbx_strand_id
1 'polypeptide(L)'
;MCLTGMPGAGKTIVSEIAKKMGIPTISMGDIIREEAEIRSIEPTSNNLGWLMMELREKMGANIVALRCIEKIERIKSDKILIEGVRNIEEIKEFKNIGKVTIIAVHASPKTRFKRLIDRGRKDDPKTWEEFEKRDFRELEVGIGKVIALADKVIINEGTLEELERITFKTLEEVVKSS
;
A
#
# COMPACT_ATOMS: atom_id res chain seq x y z
N MET A 1 7.94 -3.05 -8.61
CA MET A 1 7.49 -3.84 -7.42
C MET A 1 6.21 -3.23 -6.90
N CYS A 2 5.20 -4.05 -6.60
CA CYS A 2 3.91 -3.62 -6.02
C CYS A 2 3.80 -4.12 -4.58
N LEU A 3 3.76 -3.21 -3.62
CA LEU A 3 3.66 -3.51 -2.19
C LEU A 3 2.20 -3.44 -1.74
N THR A 4 1.69 -4.52 -1.20
CA THR A 4 0.33 -4.64 -0.67
C THR A 4 0.33 -5.10 0.78
N GLY A 5 -0.83 -5.08 1.42
CA GLY A 5 -1.04 -5.52 2.79
C GLY A 5 -2.04 -4.65 3.53
N MET A 6 -2.74 -5.23 4.47
CA MET A 6 -3.78 -4.54 5.25
C MET A 6 -3.24 -3.32 6.01
N PRO A 7 -4.07 -2.35 6.37
CA PRO A 7 -3.67 -1.23 7.24
C PRO A 7 -3.00 -1.72 8.53
N GLY A 8 -1.89 -1.09 8.91
CA GLY A 8 -1.11 -1.50 10.10
C GLY A 8 -0.17 -2.69 9.90
N ALA A 9 -0.11 -3.31 8.72
CA ALA A 9 0.76 -4.47 8.47
C ALA A 9 2.26 -4.14 8.46
N GLY A 10 2.68 -2.87 8.29
CA GLY A 10 4.09 -2.46 8.31
C GLY A 10 4.66 -2.05 6.95
N LYS A 11 3.83 -1.81 5.93
CA LYS A 11 4.26 -1.40 4.58
C LYS A 11 5.20 -0.19 4.57
N THR A 12 4.94 0.80 5.42
CA THR A 12 5.77 2.02 5.49
C THR A 12 7.23 1.71 5.81
N ILE A 13 7.49 0.74 6.70
CA ILE A 13 8.86 0.32 7.02
C ILE A 13 9.52 -0.32 5.80
N VAL A 14 8.78 -1.17 5.07
CA VAL A 14 9.29 -1.77 3.82
C VAL A 14 9.63 -0.68 2.80
N SER A 15 8.79 0.35 2.67
CA SER A 15 9.02 1.49 1.78
C SER A 15 10.24 2.33 2.20
N GLU A 16 10.46 2.52 3.50
CA GLU A 16 11.62 3.23 4.02
C GLU A 16 12.93 2.47 3.75
N ILE A 17 12.91 1.15 3.90
CA ILE A 17 14.06 0.30 3.57
C ILE A 17 14.34 0.35 2.06
N ALA A 18 13.32 0.26 1.22
CA ALA A 18 13.47 0.40 -0.22
C ALA A 18 14.14 1.74 -0.60
N LYS A 19 13.71 2.85 0.03
CA LYS A 19 14.35 4.16 -0.15
C LYS A 19 15.82 4.17 0.26
N LYS A 20 16.17 3.56 1.41
CA LYS A 20 17.56 3.40 1.86
C LYS A 20 18.41 2.57 0.89
N MET A 21 17.78 1.64 0.16
CA MET A 21 18.42 0.84 -0.89
C MET A 21 18.49 1.58 -2.25
N GLY A 22 18.10 2.86 -2.31
CA GLY A 22 18.09 3.65 -3.54
C GLY A 22 16.94 3.35 -4.49
N ILE A 23 15.88 2.67 -4.02
CA ILE A 23 14.69 2.35 -4.81
C ILE A 23 13.64 3.45 -4.60
N PRO A 24 13.31 4.23 -5.64
CA PRO A 24 12.23 5.22 -5.55
C PRO A 24 10.91 4.56 -5.14
N THR A 25 10.15 5.25 -4.29
CA THR A 25 8.87 4.74 -3.80
C THR A 25 7.75 5.73 -4.06
N ILE A 26 6.59 5.22 -4.49
CA ILE A 26 5.35 5.97 -4.66
C ILE A 26 4.29 5.36 -3.75
N SER A 27 3.60 6.20 -2.98
CA SER A 27 2.47 5.76 -2.16
C SER A 27 1.15 6.08 -2.87
N MET A 28 0.35 5.06 -3.14
CA MET A 28 -1.01 5.23 -3.67
C MET A 28 -1.93 5.92 -2.66
N GLY A 29 -1.64 5.77 -1.36
CA GLY A 29 -2.34 6.49 -0.32
C GLY A 29 -2.13 8.01 -0.37
N ASP A 30 -0.95 8.45 -0.80
CA ASP A 30 -0.65 9.88 -0.92
C ASP A 30 -1.42 10.51 -2.09
N ILE A 31 -1.66 9.77 -3.17
CA ILE A 31 -2.52 10.24 -4.28
C ILE A 31 -3.95 10.55 -3.79
N ILE A 32 -4.49 9.71 -2.91
CA ILE A 32 -5.81 9.97 -2.31
C ILE A 32 -5.78 11.18 -1.37
N ARG A 33 -4.69 11.39 -0.62
CA ARG A 33 -4.53 12.57 0.24
C ARG A 33 -4.39 13.86 -0.56
N GLU A 34 -3.61 13.83 -1.65
CA GLU A 34 -3.48 14.95 -2.59
C GLU A 34 -4.84 15.31 -3.21
N GLU A 35 -5.63 14.32 -3.61
CA GLU A 35 -6.98 14.55 -4.12
C GLU A 35 -7.91 15.15 -3.05
N ALA A 36 -7.78 14.68 -1.80
CA ALA A 36 -8.55 15.25 -0.68
C ALA A 36 -8.16 16.72 -0.43
N GLU A 37 -6.87 17.04 -0.51
CA GLU A 37 -6.37 18.41 -0.39
C GLU A 37 -6.91 19.30 -1.50
N ILE A 38 -6.85 18.87 -2.77
CA ILE A 38 -7.38 19.59 -3.92
C ILE A 38 -8.89 19.89 -3.74
N ARG A 39 -9.63 18.94 -3.17
CA ARG A 39 -11.08 19.09 -2.91
C ARG A 39 -11.40 19.75 -1.57
N SER A 40 -10.40 20.18 -0.80
CA SER A 40 -10.57 20.73 0.55
C SER A 40 -11.34 19.78 1.50
N ILE A 41 -11.10 18.48 1.36
CA ILE A 41 -11.69 17.42 2.20
C ILE A 41 -10.74 17.11 3.34
N GLU A 42 -11.23 17.17 4.58
CA GLU A 42 -10.42 16.80 5.75
C GLU A 42 -9.97 15.33 5.67
N PRO A 43 -8.65 15.01 5.83
CA PRO A 43 -8.11 13.66 5.64
C PRO A 43 -8.37 12.72 6.83
N THR A 44 -9.63 12.56 7.22
CA THR A 44 -10.07 11.54 8.19
C THR A 44 -10.21 10.16 7.52
N SER A 45 -10.22 9.08 8.32
CA SER A 45 -10.41 7.71 7.81
C SER A 45 -11.67 7.56 6.96
N ASN A 46 -12.77 8.17 7.41
CA ASN A 46 -14.05 8.09 6.70
C ASN A 46 -14.00 8.85 5.37
N ASN A 47 -13.49 10.09 5.39
CA ASN A 47 -13.41 10.91 4.20
C ASN A 47 -12.47 10.35 3.14
N LEU A 48 -11.26 9.91 3.55
CA LEU A 48 -10.31 9.27 2.62
C LEU A 48 -10.87 7.94 2.09
N GLY A 49 -11.55 7.17 2.94
CA GLY A 49 -12.20 5.93 2.54
C GLY A 49 -13.34 6.17 1.54
N TRP A 50 -14.20 7.15 1.81
CA TRP A 50 -15.27 7.57 0.89
C TRP A 50 -14.69 8.06 -0.44
N LEU A 51 -13.70 8.95 -0.41
CA LEU A 51 -13.06 9.50 -1.60
C LEU A 51 -12.42 8.40 -2.46
N MET A 52 -11.74 7.46 -1.82
CA MET A 52 -11.14 6.30 -2.48
C MET A 52 -12.18 5.44 -3.22
N MET A 53 -13.36 5.23 -2.62
CA MET A 53 -14.45 4.47 -3.24
C MET A 53 -15.10 5.28 -4.36
N GLU A 54 -15.42 6.55 -4.11
CA GLU A 54 -16.02 7.46 -5.09
C GLU A 54 -15.18 7.58 -6.38
N LEU A 55 -13.86 7.75 -6.22
CA LEU A 55 -12.97 7.84 -7.38
C LEU A 55 -13.02 6.55 -8.23
N ARG A 56 -13.02 5.38 -7.58
CA ARG A 56 -13.08 4.10 -8.30
C ARG A 56 -14.43 3.87 -8.96
N GLU A 57 -15.52 4.25 -8.31
CA GLU A 57 -16.86 4.13 -8.86
C GLU A 57 -17.07 5.03 -10.10
N LYS A 58 -16.62 6.28 -10.03
CA LYS A 58 -16.83 7.27 -11.10
C LYS A 58 -15.84 7.15 -12.25
N MET A 59 -14.59 6.76 -11.98
CA MET A 59 -13.49 6.84 -12.94
C MET A 59 -12.85 5.47 -13.23
N GLY A 60 -13.34 4.40 -12.62
CA GLY A 60 -12.84 3.04 -12.81
C GLY A 60 -11.93 2.56 -11.67
N ALA A 61 -11.96 1.24 -11.44
CA ALA A 61 -11.24 0.60 -10.33
C ALA A 61 -9.71 0.84 -10.33
N ASN A 62 -9.14 1.14 -11.49
CA ASN A 62 -7.72 1.37 -11.77
C ASN A 62 -7.28 2.84 -11.66
N ILE A 63 -8.20 3.78 -11.39
CA ILE A 63 -7.91 5.24 -11.46
C ILE A 63 -6.70 5.66 -10.62
N VAL A 64 -6.52 5.07 -9.43
CA VAL A 64 -5.39 5.43 -8.57
C VAL A 64 -4.07 4.94 -9.16
N ALA A 65 -4.06 3.79 -9.86
CA ALA A 65 -2.89 3.31 -10.57
C ALA A 65 -2.54 4.20 -11.77
N LEU A 66 -3.52 4.65 -12.54
CA LEU A 66 -3.29 5.58 -13.65
C LEU A 66 -2.63 6.87 -13.17
N ARG A 67 -3.11 7.46 -12.08
CA ARG A 67 -2.47 8.64 -11.47
C ARG A 67 -1.06 8.35 -10.91
N CYS A 68 -0.83 7.12 -10.45
CA CYS A 68 0.51 6.65 -10.07
C CYS A 68 1.45 6.62 -11.27
N ILE A 69 0.99 6.12 -12.41
CA ILE A 69 1.78 6.00 -13.64
C ILE A 69 2.27 7.37 -14.11
N GLU A 70 1.43 8.39 -14.07
CA GLU A 70 1.83 9.78 -14.38
C GLU A 70 3.02 10.27 -13.52
N LYS A 71 3.11 9.81 -12.25
CA LYS A 71 4.25 10.12 -11.38
C LYS A 71 5.46 9.25 -11.71
N ILE A 72 5.24 7.98 -12.05
CA ILE A 72 6.29 7.03 -12.42
C ILE A 72 7.07 7.53 -13.64
N GLU A 73 6.40 8.08 -14.66
CA GLU A 73 7.00 8.60 -15.88
C GLU A 73 8.01 9.73 -15.64
N ARG A 74 7.91 10.40 -14.49
CA ARG A 74 8.84 11.47 -14.08
C ARG A 74 10.07 10.95 -13.32
N ILE A 75 10.08 9.67 -12.97
CA ILE A 75 11.15 9.04 -12.18
C ILE A 75 12.13 8.35 -13.14
N LYS A 76 13.38 8.75 -13.08
CA LYS A 76 14.47 8.11 -13.83
C LYS A 76 15.02 6.92 -13.03
N SER A 77 14.31 5.80 -13.07
CA SER A 77 14.76 4.55 -12.42
C SER A 77 14.09 3.34 -13.07
N ASP A 78 14.87 2.29 -13.29
CA ASP A 78 14.37 1.02 -13.82
C ASP A 78 13.62 0.21 -12.75
N LYS A 79 13.74 0.60 -11.49
CA LYS A 79 13.13 -0.12 -10.34
C LYS A 79 12.43 0.86 -9.43
N ILE A 80 11.13 0.65 -9.26
CA ILE A 80 10.26 1.50 -8.44
C ILE A 80 9.42 0.60 -7.52
N LEU A 81 9.23 1.03 -6.27
CA LEU A 81 8.29 0.42 -5.34
C LEU A 81 7.01 1.25 -5.28
N ILE A 82 5.88 0.63 -5.55
CA ILE A 82 4.55 1.23 -5.47
C ILE A 82 3.85 0.67 -4.24
N GLU A 83 3.67 1.50 -3.22
CA GLU A 83 3.05 1.12 -1.96
C GLU A 83 1.54 1.32 -1.98
N GLY A 84 0.80 0.31 -1.48
CA GLY A 84 -0.62 0.44 -1.20
C GLY A 84 -1.52 -0.01 -2.33
N VAL A 85 -1.06 -0.92 -3.18
CA VAL A 85 -1.89 -1.57 -4.21
C VAL A 85 -3.01 -2.38 -3.58
N ARG A 86 -4.26 -2.22 -4.06
CA ARG A 86 -5.46 -2.75 -3.41
C ARG A 86 -6.33 -3.64 -4.29
N ASN A 87 -6.18 -3.61 -5.61
CA ASN A 87 -6.99 -4.46 -6.49
C ASN A 87 -6.18 -4.97 -7.70
N ILE A 88 -6.77 -5.93 -8.40
CA ILE A 88 -6.13 -6.58 -9.56
C ILE A 88 -6.12 -5.65 -10.78
N GLU A 89 -7.07 -4.75 -10.89
CA GLU A 89 -7.16 -3.76 -11.95
C GLU A 89 -5.94 -2.82 -11.89
N GLU A 90 -5.52 -2.42 -10.70
CA GLU A 90 -4.29 -1.64 -10.48
C GLU A 90 -3.03 -2.43 -10.89
N ILE A 91 -2.97 -3.72 -10.55
CA ILE A 91 -1.86 -4.60 -10.98
C ILE A 91 -1.77 -4.72 -12.50
N LYS A 92 -2.92 -4.81 -13.19
CA LYS A 92 -2.96 -4.87 -14.65
C LYS A 92 -2.35 -3.62 -15.28
N GLU A 93 -2.69 -2.43 -14.76
CA GLU A 93 -2.11 -1.18 -15.26
C GLU A 93 -0.59 -1.13 -15.07
N PHE A 94 -0.09 -1.53 -13.90
CA PHE A 94 1.35 -1.58 -13.68
C PHE A 94 2.06 -2.62 -14.58
N LYS A 95 1.41 -3.72 -14.94
CA LYS A 95 1.95 -4.70 -15.88
C LYS A 95 2.05 -4.16 -17.32
N ASN A 96 1.23 -3.17 -17.69
CA ASN A 96 1.29 -2.54 -19.00
C ASN A 96 2.56 -1.68 -19.17
N ILE A 97 3.16 -1.22 -18.08
CA ILE A 97 4.34 -0.35 -18.10
C ILE A 97 5.63 -1.06 -17.68
N GLY A 98 5.58 -2.30 -17.22
CA GLY A 98 6.78 -3.04 -16.84
C GLY A 98 6.54 -4.36 -16.12
N LYS A 99 7.64 -5.04 -15.79
CA LYS A 99 7.60 -6.28 -15.02
C LYS A 99 7.13 -6.00 -13.59
N VAL A 100 6.10 -6.71 -13.15
CA VAL A 100 5.53 -6.56 -11.81
C VAL A 100 5.87 -7.75 -10.93
N THR A 101 6.41 -7.48 -9.74
CA THR A 101 6.51 -8.42 -8.63
C THR A 101 5.65 -7.90 -7.48
N ILE A 102 4.74 -8.72 -6.98
CA ILE A 102 3.84 -8.37 -5.89
C ILE A 102 4.43 -8.84 -4.57
N ILE A 103 4.61 -7.92 -3.64
CA ILE A 103 5.10 -8.18 -2.28
C ILE A 103 3.97 -7.88 -1.31
N ALA A 104 3.51 -8.88 -0.54
CA ALA A 104 2.53 -8.69 0.51
C ALA A 104 3.20 -8.62 1.88
N VAL A 105 2.77 -7.66 2.70
CA VAL A 105 3.13 -7.62 4.12
C VAL A 105 1.90 -8.03 4.93
N HIS A 106 2.06 -9.04 5.77
CA HIS A 106 0.98 -9.57 6.60
C HIS A 106 1.30 -9.44 8.08
N ALA A 107 0.29 -9.04 8.85
CA ALA A 107 0.25 -9.14 10.30
C ALA A 107 -1.19 -9.41 10.74
N SER A 108 -1.35 -10.08 11.88
CA SER A 108 -2.64 -10.43 12.45
C SER A 108 -3.48 -9.18 12.77
N PRO A 109 -4.82 -9.26 12.77
CA PRO A 109 -5.68 -8.12 13.09
C PRO A 109 -5.34 -7.46 14.44
N LYS A 110 -5.07 -8.25 15.48
CA LYS A 110 -4.70 -7.71 16.81
C LYS A 110 -3.41 -6.91 16.78
N THR A 111 -2.39 -7.43 16.11
CA THR A 111 -1.10 -6.76 15.93
C THR A 111 -1.27 -5.46 15.14
N ARG A 112 -2.05 -5.49 14.05
CA ARG A 112 -2.31 -4.32 13.21
C ARG A 112 -3.08 -3.23 13.95
N PHE A 113 -4.13 -3.60 14.68
CA PHE A 113 -4.92 -2.68 15.48
C PHE A 113 -4.04 -1.95 16.51
N LYS A 114 -3.26 -2.72 17.30
CA LYS A 114 -2.33 -2.12 18.28
C LYS A 114 -1.40 -1.09 17.62
N ARG A 115 -0.77 -1.46 16.51
CA ARG A 115 0.15 -0.56 15.77
C ARG A 115 -0.53 0.69 15.25
N LEU A 116 -1.79 0.61 14.82
CA LEU A 116 -2.55 1.77 14.36
C LEU A 116 -2.90 2.72 15.51
N ILE A 117 -3.30 2.18 16.66
CA ILE A 117 -3.53 2.96 17.89
C ILE A 117 -2.24 3.67 18.32
N ASP A 118 -1.13 2.93 18.40
CA ASP A 118 0.18 3.48 18.83
C ASP A 118 0.69 4.56 17.85
N ARG A 119 0.38 4.43 16.56
CA ARG A 119 0.76 5.40 15.51
C ARG A 119 -0.03 6.70 15.59
N GLY A 120 -1.32 6.64 15.91
CA GLY A 120 -2.17 7.78 16.22
C GLY A 120 -2.34 8.83 15.12
N ARG A 121 -2.35 8.45 13.83
CA ARG A 121 -2.64 9.38 12.73
C ARG A 121 -4.11 9.79 12.76
N LYS A 122 -4.46 10.94 12.16
CA LYS A 122 -5.86 11.40 12.03
C LYS A 122 -6.78 10.38 11.33
N ASP A 123 -6.23 9.59 10.41
CA ASP A 123 -6.92 8.55 9.67
C ASP A 123 -6.82 7.16 10.33
N ASP A 124 -6.23 7.04 11.53
CA ASP A 124 -6.18 5.77 12.24
C ASP A 124 -7.43 5.52 13.07
N PRO A 125 -7.88 4.24 13.16
CA PRO A 125 -9.03 3.87 13.96
C PRO A 125 -8.73 4.08 15.45
N LYS A 126 -9.72 4.54 16.20
CA LYS A 126 -9.64 4.71 17.67
C LYS A 126 -10.28 3.56 18.42
N THR A 127 -11.15 2.81 17.77
CA THR A 127 -11.87 1.66 18.34
C THR A 127 -11.72 0.43 17.47
N TRP A 128 -11.96 -0.74 18.03
CA TRP A 128 -11.96 -2.00 17.28
C TRP A 128 -13.01 -2.01 16.17
N GLU A 129 -14.19 -1.45 16.41
CA GLU A 129 -15.24 -1.35 15.41
C GLU A 129 -14.84 -0.48 14.20
N GLU A 130 -14.16 0.64 14.45
CA GLU A 130 -13.62 1.48 13.36
C GLU A 130 -12.55 0.74 12.57
N PHE A 131 -11.71 -0.05 13.26
CA PHE A 131 -10.70 -0.89 12.64
C PHE A 131 -11.35 -1.96 11.74
N GLU A 132 -12.36 -2.69 12.23
CA GLU A 132 -13.08 -3.69 11.44
C GLU A 132 -13.77 -3.06 10.22
N LYS A 133 -14.46 -1.93 10.38
CA LYS A 133 -15.07 -1.21 9.27
C LYS A 133 -14.04 -0.83 8.20
N ARG A 134 -12.86 -0.38 8.63
CA ARG A 134 -11.75 -0.08 7.71
C ARG A 134 -11.26 -1.33 6.99
N ASP A 135 -11.04 -2.41 7.71
CA ASP A 135 -10.59 -3.68 7.14
C ASP A 135 -11.58 -4.23 6.10
N PHE A 136 -12.87 -4.26 6.41
CA PHE A 136 -13.89 -4.70 5.46
C PHE A 136 -13.91 -3.84 4.21
N ARG A 137 -13.82 -2.53 4.33
CA ARG A 137 -13.73 -1.62 3.17
C ARG A 137 -12.51 -1.92 2.29
N GLU A 138 -11.34 -2.18 2.88
CA GLU A 138 -10.14 -2.56 2.10
C GLU A 138 -10.35 -3.92 1.40
N LEU A 139 -11.03 -4.87 2.04
CA LEU A 139 -11.37 -6.16 1.44
C LEU A 139 -12.37 -6.01 0.28
N GLU A 140 -13.37 -5.14 0.40
CA GLU A 140 -14.33 -4.82 -0.68
C GLU A 140 -13.63 -4.21 -1.90
N VAL A 141 -12.62 -3.37 -1.72
CA VAL A 141 -11.78 -2.84 -2.81
C VAL A 141 -11.03 -3.96 -3.54
N GLY A 142 -10.74 -5.06 -2.85
CA GLY A 142 -10.11 -6.24 -3.45
C GLY A 142 -8.70 -6.56 -2.94
N ILE A 143 -8.23 -5.92 -1.87
CA ILE A 143 -6.87 -6.11 -1.35
C ILE A 143 -6.56 -7.58 -1.02
N GLY A 144 -7.57 -8.34 -0.56
CA GLY A 144 -7.42 -9.77 -0.27
C GLY A 144 -7.00 -10.58 -1.50
N LYS A 145 -7.50 -10.24 -2.70
CA LYS A 145 -7.11 -10.88 -3.96
C LYS A 145 -5.64 -10.59 -4.29
N VAL A 146 -5.19 -9.35 -4.09
CA VAL A 146 -3.79 -8.97 -4.34
C VAL A 146 -2.84 -9.68 -3.38
N ILE A 147 -3.22 -9.77 -2.10
CA ILE A 147 -2.44 -10.50 -1.07
C ILE A 147 -2.34 -11.99 -1.43
N ALA A 148 -3.44 -12.60 -1.84
CA ALA A 148 -3.48 -14.03 -2.22
C ALA A 148 -2.64 -14.35 -3.47
N LEU A 149 -2.41 -13.37 -4.35
CA LEU A 149 -1.62 -13.51 -5.59
C LEU A 149 -0.20 -12.95 -5.45
N ALA A 150 0.26 -12.67 -4.23
CA ALA A 150 1.59 -12.13 -4.00
C ALA A 150 2.70 -13.14 -4.36
N ASP A 151 3.73 -12.67 -5.07
CA ASP A 151 4.94 -13.46 -5.38
C ASP A 151 5.83 -13.66 -4.15
N LYS A 152 5.80 -12.71 -3.21
CA LYS A 152 6.54 -12.74 -1.94
C LYS A 152 5.63 -12.29 -0.80
N VAL A 153 5.76 -12.97 0.36
CA VAL A 153 5.01 -12.60 1.57
C VAL A 153 5.98 -12.35 2.71
N ILE A 154 5.88 -11.19 3.33
CA ILE A 154 6.62 -10.80 4.54
C ILE A 154 5.66 -10.91 5.72
N ILE A 155 5.91 -11.85 6.63
CA ILE A 155 5.16 -11.98 7.88
C ILE A 155 5.79 -11.03 8.91
N ASN A 156 4.99 -10.12 9.41
CA ASN A 156 5.40 -9.08 10.35
C ASN A 156 4.68 -9.24 11.69
N GLU A 157 5.03 -10.26 12.45
CA GLU A 157 4.54 -10.51 13.82
C GLU A 157 5.62 -10.34 14.89
N GLY A 158 6.87 -10.23 14.46
CA GLY A 158 8.05 -10.14 15.31
C GLY A 158 8.49 -8.71 15.61
N THR A 159 9.79 -8.56 15.87
CA THR A 159 10.41 -7.27 16.18
C THR A 159 10.65 -6.42 14.93
N LEU A 160 10.99 -5.15 15.14
CA LEU A 160 11.33 -4.23 14.04
C LEU A 160 12.60 -4.73 13.31
N GLU A 161 13.60 -5.19 14.04
CA GLU A 161 14.85 -5.70 13.48
C GLU A 161 14.63 -6.93 12.60
N GLU A 162 13.72 -7.82 13.01
CA GLU A 162 13.32 -8.97 12.19
C GLU A 162 12.64 -8.54 10.89
N LEU A 163 11.72 -7.58 10.97
CA LEU A 163 11.07 -7.01 9.79
C LEU A 163 12.10 -6.37 8.85
N GLU A 164 13.02 -5.57 9.39
CA GLU A 164 14.07 -4.93 8.59
C GLU A 164 14.94 -5.96 7.88
N ARG A 165 15.39 -6.99 8.58
CA ARG A 165 16.22 -8.06 8.02
C ARG A 165 15.49 -8.83 6.91
N ILE A 166 14.23 -9.23 7.15
CA ILE A 166 13.43 -9.98 6.16
C ILE A 166 13.16 -9.09 4.94
N THR A 167 12.81 -7.83 5.17
CA THR A 167 12.53 -6.86 4.11
C THR A 167 13.74 -6.65 3.22
N PHE A 168 14.91 -6.37 3.81
CA PHE A 168 16.14 -6.18 3.05
C PHE A 168 16.43 -7.37 2.15
N LYS A 169 16.40 -8.59 2.72
CA LYS A 169 16.61 -9.83 1.96
C LYS A 169 15.61 -9.99 0.81
N THR A 170 14.32 -9.76 1.09
CA THR A 170 13.26 -9.90 0.08
C THR A 170 13.45 -8.91 -1.06
N LEU A 171 13.73 -7.64 -0.76
CA LEU A 171 13.95 -6.61 -1.78
C LEU A 171 15.22 -6.90 -2.60
N GLU A 172 16.29 -7.34 -1.97
CA GLU A 172 17.51 -7.73 -2.65
C GLU A 172 17.28 -8.89 -3.64
N GLU A 173 16.55 -9.93 -3.23
CA GLU A 173 16.17 -11.05 -4.11
C GLU A 173 15.36 -10.57 -5.32
N VAL A 174 14.36 -9.72 -5.09
CA VAL A 174 13.52 -9.18 -6.16
C VAL A 174 14.32 -8.31 -7.12
N VAL A 175 15.22 -7.48 -6.60
CA VAL A 175 16.10 -6.63 -7.40
C VAL A 175 17.05 -7.46 -8.29
N LYS A 176 17.56 -8.58 -7.81
CA LYS A 176 18.46 -9.47 -8.56
C LYS A 176 17.73 -10.31 -9.63
N SER A 177 16.43 -10.58 -9.44
CA SER A 177 15.62 -11.41 -10.36
C SER A 177 14.85 -10.59 -11.42
N SER A 178 15.03 -9.29 -11.45
CA SER A 178 14.28 -8.32 -12.29
C SER A 178 15.00 -7.94 -13.58
#